data_25cbc257c59a4c0f666555e6e1baf6ec
#
_entry.id   25cbc257c59a4c0f666555e6e1baf6ec
#
_cell.length_a   1.000
_cell.length_b   1.000
_cell.length_c   1.000
_cell.angle_alpha   90.00
_cell.angle_beta   90.00
_cell.angle_gamma   90.00
#
_symmetry.space_group_name_H-M   'P 1'
#
loop_
_entity.id
_entity.type
_entity.pdbx_description
1 polymer ?
#
loop_
_entity_poly.entity_id
_entity_poly.type
_entity_poly.pdbx_seq_one_letter_code
_entity_poly.pdbx_strand_id
1 'polypeptide(L)'
;MSDYVVIEEDRVKLALYTAGNLILTLVLMFICAEFMNRIFYLGVFLGATVIWFSVKYMFRYGKKLFAGTPVCEFKKKELVIHSLPGNAVTMQYSKIKEVKVLRDWKSVKIFIASSEVKHPSGWNYVGVIWPFRRNELDKLEAEVMQVLSAHRLKVEKVEKK
;
A
#
# COMPACT_ATOMS: atom_id res chain seq x y z
N MET A 1 -2.40 -21.92 17.28
CA MET A 1 -2.34 -21.01 16.12
C MET A 1 -2.76 -19.64 16.59
N SER A 2 -1.99 -18.62 16.34
CA SER A 2 -2.32 -17.25 16.78
C SER A 2 -3.56 -16.78 16.03
N ASP A 3 -4.65 -16.55 16.75
CA ASP A 3 -5.92 -16.04 16.21
C ASP A 3 -5.81 -14.60 15.65
N TYR A 4 -4.59 -14.08 15.56
CA TYR A 4 -4.30 -12.72 15.17
C TYR A 4 -2.99 -12.67 14.35
N VAL A 5 -3.10 -12.27 13.10
CA VAL A 5 -1.95 -12.08 12.21
C VAL A 5 -1.96 -10.68 11.65
N VAL A 6 -0.81 -10.01 11.75
CA VAL A 6 -0.60 -8.65 11.26
C VAL A 6 0.35 -8.70 10.08
N ILE A 7 -0.04 -8.11 8.97
CA ILE A 7 0.83 -7.94 7.81
C ILE A 7 1.32 -6.50 7.78
N GLU A 8 2.59 -6.33 8.06
CA GLU A 8 3.24 -5.01 8.10
C GLU A 8 3.79 -4.61 6.74
N GLU A 9 3.90 -3.31 6.53
CA GLU A 9 4.60 -2.74 5.38
C GLU A 9 6.11 -2.70 5.68
N ASP A 10 6.94 -2.95 4.68
CA ASP A 10 8.41 -2.94 4.85
C ASP A 10 8.89 -1.54 5.25
N ARG A 11 9.42 -1.44 6.48
CA ARG A 11 9.90 -0.17 7.06
C ARG A 11 11.07 0.44 6.31
N VAL A 12 11.99 -0.41 5.81
CA VAL A 12 13.15 0.05 5.03
C VAL A 12 12.67 0.72 3.75
N LYS A 13 11.69 0.11 3.08
CA LYS A 13 11.09 0.65 1.88
C LYS A 13 10.36 1.96 2.14
N LEU A 14 9.58 2.06 3.22
CA LEU A 14 8.92 3.29 3.62
C LEU A 14 9.93 4.41 3.90
N ALA A 15 11.02 4.09 4.60
CA ALA A 15 12.09 5.04 4.89
C ALA A 15 12.77 5.53 3.60
N LEU A 16 13.10 4.62 2.67
CA LEU A 16 13.69 4.97 1.38
C LEU A 16 12.76 5.86 0.52
N TYR A 17 11.46 5.55 0.47
CA TYR A 17 10.50 6.38 -0.25
C TYR A 17 10.32 7.75 0.42
N THR A 18 10.31 7.83 1.74
CA THR A 18 10.22 9.10 2.47
C THR A 18 11.46 9.96 2.20
N ALA A 19 12.65 9.38 2.35
CA ALA A 19 13.92 10.07 2.10
C ALA A 19 14.08 10.47 0.62
N GLY A 20 13.74 9.57 -0.30
CA GLY A 20 13.80 9.85 -1.75
C GLY A 20 12.88 11.00 -2.17
N ASN A 21 11.65 11.06 -1.64
CA ASN A 21 10.75 12.19 -1.90
C ASN A 21 11.25 13.49 -1.26
N LEU A 22 11.90 13.43 -0.10
CA LEU A 22 12.52 14.61 0.51
C LEU A 22 13.64 15.16 -0.37
N ILE A 23 14.57 14.30 -0.81
CA ILE A 23 15.68 14.70 -1.70
C ILE A 23 15.13 15.26 -3.01
N LEU A 24 14.16 14.58 -3.63
CA LEU A 24 13.51 15.05 -4.85
C LEU A 24 12.90 16.44 -4.68
N THR A 25 12.21 16.66 -3.56
CA THR A 25 11.60 17.97 -3.24
C THR A 25 12.67 19.07 -3.17
N LEU A 26 13.78 18.83 -2.46
CA LEU A 26 14.87 19.80 -2.34
C LEU A 26 15.52 20.12 -3.69
N VAL A 27 15.80 19.11 -4.50
CA VAL A 27 16.38 19.29 -5.85
C VAL A 27 15.43 20.09 -6.74
N LEU A 28 14.13 19.75 -6.73
CA LEU A 28 13.15 20.48 -7.54
C LEU A 28 12.95 21.91 -7.08
N MET A 29 13.01 22.19 -5.77
CA MET A 29 12.97 23.57 -5.26
C MET A 29 14.13 24.40 -5.80
N PHE A 30 15.34 23.83 -5.82
CA PHE A 30 16.51 24.47 -6.40
C PHE A 30 16.34 24.76 -7.89
N ILE A 31 15.88 23.76 -8.65
CA ILE A 31 15.62 23.92 -10.10
C ILE A 31 14.53 24.97 -10.36
N CYS A 32 13.46 25.01 -9.57
CA CYS A 32 12.42 26.04 -9.68
C CYS A 32 12.96 27.44 -9.41
N ALA A 33 13.85 27.59 -8.44
CA ALA A 33 14.50 28.90 -8.17
C ALA A 33 15.33 29.37 -9.36
N GLU A 34 16.09 28.47 -10.01
CA GLU A 34 16.84 28.78 -11.22
C GLU A 34 15.92 29.16 -12.41
N PHE A 35 14.78 28.50 -12.58
CA PHE A 35 13.80 28.83 -13.60
C PHE A 35 13.14 30.19 -13.37
N MET A 36 12.89 30.55 -12.10
CA MET A 36 12.39 31.89 -11.74
C MET A 36 13.40 32.99 -12.15
N ASN A 37 14.68 32.77 -11.87
CA ASN A 37 15.74 33.71 -12.25
C ASN A 37 15.83 33.92 -13.76
N ARG A 38 15.44 32.89 -14.55
CA ARG A 38 15.43 32.94 -16.02
C ARG A 38 14.08 33.32 -16.63
N ILE A 39 13.11 33.72 -15.81
CA ILE A 39 11.74 34.10 -16.22
C ILE A 39 11.04 32.97 -17.01
N PHE A 40 11.33 31.71 -16.65
CA PHE A 40 10.73 30.55 -17.29
C PHE A 40 9.54 30.03 -16.49
N TYR A 41 8.42 30.76 -16.52
CA TYR A 41 7.22 30.51 -15.71
C TYR A 41 6.61 29.13 -15.91
N LEU A 42 6.61 28.58 -17.12
CA LEU A 42 6.08 27.23 -17.38
C LEU A 42 6.88 26.17 -16.62
N GLY A 43 8.22 26.29 -16.60
CA GLY A 43 9.09 25.38 -15.83
C GLY A 43 8.83 25.46 -14.32
N VAL A 44 8.60 26.67 -13.82
CA VAL A 44 8.23 26.88 -12.39
C VAL A 44 6.90 26.22 -12.08
N PHE A 45 5.87 26.38 -12.91
CA PHE A 45 4.56 25.77 -12.70
C PHE A 45 4.63 24.24 -12.68
N LEU A 46 5.31 23.62 -13.65
CA LEU A 46 5.51 22.18 -13.71
C LEU A 46 6.30 21.67 -12.51
N GLY A 47 7.39 22.36 -12.15
CA GLY A 47 8.19 22.00 -10.96
C GLY A 47 7.40 22.09 -9.67
N ALA A 48 6.62 23.16 -9.47
CA ALA A 48 5.76 23.31 -8.30
C ALA A 48 4.71 22.20 -8.18
N THR A 49 4.15 21.76 -9.32
CA THR A 49 3.20 20.65 -9.35
C THR A 49 3.86 19.35 -8.88
N VAL A 50 5.06 19.03 -9.38
CA VAL A 50 5.79 17.83 -8.97
C VAL A 50 6.22 17.93 -7.50
N ILE A 51 6.64 19.09 -7.01
CA ILE A 51 6.96 19.34 -5.60
C ILE A 51 5.74 19.04 -4.73
N TRP A 52 4.55 19.52 -5.11
CA TRP A 52 3.31 19.26 -4.38
C TRP A 52 3.04 17.76 -4.20
N PHE A 53 3.14 16.99 -5.29
CA PHE A 53 2.96 15.54 -5.23
C PHE A 53 4.05 14.87 -4.38
N SER A 54 5.30 15.27 -4.54
CA SER A 54 6.43 14.72 -3.78
C SER A 54 6.27 14.95 -2.28
N VAL A 55 5.89 16.16 -1.86
CA VAL A 55 5.59 16.50 -0.46
C VAL A 55 4.42 15.67 0.07
N LYS A 56 3.34 15.55 -0.70
CA LYS A 56 2.17 14.73 -0.34
C LYS A 56 2.56 13.26 -0.11
N TYR A 57 3.36 12.69 -0.98
CA TYR A 57 3.84 11.30 -0.83
C TYR A 57 4.82 11.15 0.33
N MET A 58 5.73 12.11 0.52
CA MET A 58 6.63 12.13 1.67
C MET A 58 5.86 12.08 3.00
N PHE A 59 4.84 12.92 3.16
CA PHE A 59 3.99 12.91 4.35
C PHE A 59 3.20 11.60 4.50
N ARG A 60 2.70 11.05 3.40
CA ARG A 60 1.96 9.78 3.42
C ARG A 60 2.85 8.62 3.89
N TYR A 61 4.03 8.48 3.32
CA TYR A 61 4.98 7.41 3.69
C TYR A 61 5.58 7.66 5.08
N GLY A 62 5.91 8.90 5.40
CA GLY A 62 6.39 9.29 6.72
C GLY A 62 5.38 8.97 7.82
N LYS A 63 4.10 9.32 7.63
CA LYS A 63 3.04 8.93 8.60
C LYS A 63 2.97 7.43 8.80
N LYS A 64 3.00 6.65 7.73
CA LYS A 64 3.01 5.18 7.82
C LYS A 64 4.22 4.65 8.57
N LEU A 65 5.41 5.20 8.29
CA LEU A 65 6.66 4.82 8.91
C LEU A 65 6.65 5.07 10.43
N PHE A 66 6.22 6.26 10.85
CA PHE A 66 6.22 6.66 12.25
C PHE A 66 5.04 6.07 13.04
N ALA A 67 3.87 5.96 12.43
CA ALA A 67 2.69 5.37 13.07
C ALA A 67 2.79 3.84 13.20
N GLY A 68 3.70 3.18 12.44
CA GLY A 68 3.80 1.72 12.42
C GLY A 68 2.50 1.04 11.98
N THR A 69 1.69 1.71 11.15
CA THR A 69 0.37 1.21 10.76
C THR A 69 0.54 0.02 9.82
N PRO A 70 -0.02 -1.17 10.15
CA PRO A 70 0.06 -2.34 9.29
C PRO A 70 -0.72 -2.15 7.99
N VAL A 71 -0.50 -3.01 7.01
CA VAL A 71 -1.30 -3.04 5.79
C VAL A 71 -2.68 -3.62 6.07
N CYS A 72 -2.71 -4.75 6.76
CA CYS A 72 -3.93 -5.39 7.21
C CYS A 72 -3.70 -6.23 8.46
N GLU A 73 -4.78 -6.43 9.22
CA GLU A 73 -4.82 -7.24 10.42
C GLU A 73 -5.91 -8.31 10.28
N PHE A 74 -5.52 -9.57 10.36
CA PHE A 74 -6.43 -10.70 10.42
C PHE A 74 -6.75 -11.00 11.89
N LYS A 75 -7.90 -10.54 12.34
CA LYS A 75 -8.42 -10.81 13.70
C LYS A 75 -9.33 -12.02 13.67
N LYS A 76 -9.74 -12.52 14.83
CA LYS A 76 -10.54 -13.74 14.95
C LYS A 76 -11.85 -13.74 14.15
N LYS A 77 -12.54 -12.60 14.04
CA LYS A 77 -13.86 -12.49 13.38
C LYS A 77 -13.90 -11.50 12.23
N GLU A 78 -12.86 -10.70 12.07
CA GLU A 78 -12.84 -9.57 11.15
C GLU A 78 -11.46 -9.35 10.53
N LEU A 79 -11.46 -8.80 9.33
CA LEU A 79 -10.29 -8.29 8.64
C LEU A 79 -10.30 -6.76 8.72
N VAL A 80 -9.23 -6.19 9.25
CA VAL A 80 -9.03 -4.74 9.29
C VAL A 80 -7.98 -4.34 8.25
N ILE A 81 -8.33 -3.39 7.40
CA ILE A 81 -7.50 -2.93 6.31
C ILE A 81 -7.15 -1.47 6.54
N HIS A 82 -5.86 -1.16 6.54
CA HIS A 82 -5.34 0.19 6.75
C HIS A 82 -4.83 0.77 5.43
N SER A 83 -5.71 1.35 4.63
CA SER A 83 -5.29 1.99 3.37
C SER A 83 -4.43 3.23 3.60
N LEU A 84 -4.72 3.97 4.66
CA LEU A 84 -3.98 5.15 5.14
C LEU A 84 -4.01 5.21 6.66
N PRO A 85 -3.00 5.82 7.32
CA PRO A 85 -3.06 6.08 8.75
C PRO A 85 -4.33 6.87 9.12
N GLY A 86 -5.12 6.32 10.01
CA GLY A 86 -6.37 6.91 10.49
C GLY A 86 -7.64 6.46 9.73
N ASN A 87 -7.52 5.82 8.58
CA ASN A 87 -8.65 5.28 7.82
C ASN A 87 -8.55 3.76 7.76
N ALA A 88 -9.17 3.08 8.72
CA ALA A 88 -9.29 1.64 8.73
C ALA A 88 -10.67 1.21 8.22
N VAL A 89 -10.70 0.22 7.34
CA VAL A 89 -11.92 -0.45 6.90
C VAL A 89 -11.98 -1.81 7.54
N THR A 90 -13.02 -2.07 8.33
CA THR A 90 -13.23 -3.36 8.99
C THR A 90 -14.27 -4.16 8.24
N MET A 91 -13.96 -5.42 7.93
CA MET A 91 -14.86 -6.36 7.26
C MET A 91 -14.99 -7.66 8.06
N GLN A 92 -16.22 -8.10 8.32
CA GLN A 92 -16.46 -9.41 8.92
C GLN A 92 -16.23 -10.51 7.88
N TYR A 93 -15.59 -11.63 8.27
CA TYR A 93 -15.35 -12.75 7.34
C TYR A 93 -16.62 -13.34 6.75
N SER A 94 -17.73 -13.35 7.50
CA SER A 94 -19.04 -13.82 7.03
C SER A 94 -19.59 -13.03 5.84
N LYS A 95 -19.11 -11.80 5.63
CA LYS A 95 -19.53 -10.91 4.54
C LYS A 95 -18.59 -10.95 3.33
N ILE A 96 -17.45 -11.62 3.47
CA ILE A 96 -16.48 -11.83 2.40
C ILE A 96 -16.92 -13.04 1.59
N LYS A 97 -17.22 -12.84 0.31
CA LYS A 97 -17.61 -13.92 -0.62
C LYS A 97 -16.40 -14.63 -1.18
N GLU A 98 -15.40 -13.87 -1.59
CA GLU A 98 -14.22 -14.38 -2.25
C GLU A 98 -13.04 -13.43 -2.08
N VAL A 99 -11.84 -13.99 -1.99
CA VAL A 99 -10.58 -13.26 -1.94
C VAL A 99 -9.73 -13.63 -3.14
N LYS A 100 -9.19 -12.64 -3.82
CA LYS A 100 -8.28 -12.82 -4.94
C LYS A 100 -6.89 -12.35 -4.53
N VAL A 101 -5.93 -13.25 -4.58
CA VAL A 101 -4.52 -12.96 -4.34
C VAL A 101 -3.82 -12.94 -5.68
N LEU A 102 -3.38 -11.75 -6.09
CA LEU A 102 -2.64 -11.54 -7.32
C LEU A 102 -1.16 -11.38 -6.97
N ARG A 103 -0.35 -12.30 -7.45
CA ARG A 103 1.10 -12.18 -7.39
C ARG A 103 1.64 -11.51 -8.63
N ASP A 104 2.44 -10.46 -8.41
CA ASP A 104 3.22 -9.75 -9.40
C ASP A 104 4.71 -9.96 -9.11
N TRP A 105 5.61 -9.62 -10.03
CA TRP A 105 7.06 -9.80 -9.90
C TRP A 105 7.69 -9.11 -8.67
N LYS A 106 7.03 -8.12 -8.08
CA LYS A 106 7.51 -7.36 -6.90
C LYS A 106 6.51 -7.20 -5.77
N SER A 107 5.29 -7.70 -5.92
CA SER A 107 4.23 -7.42 -4.94
C SER A 107 3.21 -8.53 -4.83
N VAL A 108 2.56 -8.63 -3.68
CA VAL A 108 1.35 -9.40 -3.46
C VAL A 108 0.19 -8.43 -3.30
N LYS A 109 -0.84 -8.54 -4.14
CA LYS A 109 -2.03 -7.70 -4.11
C LYS A 109 -3.22 -8.54 -3.66
N ILE A 110 -3.99 -8.01 -2.73
CA ILE A 110 -5.16 -8.67 -2.19
C ILE A 110 -6.40 -7.88 -2.61
N PHE A 111 -7.36 -8.57 -3.20
CA PHE A 111 -8.67 -8.05 -3.58
C PHE A 111 -9.75 -8.85 -2.86
N ILE A 112 -10.79 -8.18 -2.39
CA ILE A 112 -11.90 -8.81 -1.67
C ILE A 112 -13.22 -8.48 -2.38
N ALA A 113 -14.00 -9.52 -2.65
CA ALA A 113 -15.41 -9.38 -3.01
C ALA A 113 -16.24 -9.49 -1.73
N SER A 114 -16.95 -8.41 -1.40
CA SER A 114 -17.80 -8.33 -0.21
C SER A 114 -19.26 -8.08 -0.59
N SER A 115 -20.18 -8.55 0.24
CA SER A 115 -21.61 -8.24 0.08
C SER A 115 -21.96 -6.81 0.50
N GLU A 116 -21.12 -6.16 1.29
CA GLU A 116 -21.38 -4.81 1.82
C GLU A 116 -20.93 -3.69 0.88
N VAL A 117 -19.87 -3.89 0.11
CA VAL A 117 -19.31 -2.87 -0.75
C VAL A 117 -19.48 -3.30 -2.19
N LYS A 118 -20.36 -2.61 -2.91
CA LYS A 118 -20.58 -2.81 -4.34
C LYS A 118 -19.62 -1.91 -5.13
N HIS A 119 -18.47 -2.43 -5.49
CA HIS A 119 -17.63 -1.80 -6.49
C HIS A 119 -18.10 -2.20 -7.89
N PRO A 120 -18.07 -1.34 -8.93
CA PRO A 120 -18.50 -1.67 -10.29
C PRO A 120 -17.83 -2.92 -10.87
N SER A 121 -16.58 -3.22 -10.49
CA SER A 121 -15.86 -4.43 -10.86
C SER A 121 -16.19 -5.66 -10.01
N GLY A 122 -17.04 -5.53 -8.98
CA GLY A 122 -17.31 -6.58 -7.99
C GLY A 122 -16.19 -6.84 -6.99
N TRP A 123 -15.02 -6.21 -7.16
CA TRP A 123 -13.83 -6.43 -6.34
C TRP A 123 -13.39 -5.15 -5.64
N ASN A 124 -13.16 -5.24 -4.34
CA ASN A 124 -12.56 -4.17 -3.56
C ASN A 124 -11.08 -4.45 -3.37
N TYR A 125 -10.28 -3.47 -3.70
CA TYR A 125 -8.85 -3.51 -3.49
C TYR A 125 -8.52 -3.33 -2.01
N VAL A 126 -7.81 -4.28 -1.44
CA VAL A 126 -7.47 -4.28 -0.01
C VAL A 126 -6.11 -3.67 0.23
N GLY A 127 -5.12 -4.03 -0.56
CA GLY A 127 -3.78 -3.53 -0.36
C GLY A 127 -2.75 -4.18 -1.27
N VAL A 128 -1.62 -3.50 -1.39
CA VAL A 128 -0.40 -4.02 -2.02
C VAL A 128 0.63 -4.18 -0.93
N ILE A 129 1.17 -5.37 -0.82
CA ILE A 129 2.28 -5.66 0.05
C ILE A 129 3.51 -5.78 -0.83
N TRP A 130 4.47 -4.87 -0.65
CA TRP A 130 5.71 -4.82 -1.40
C TRP A 130 6.88 -5.03 -0.45
N PRO A 131 7.46 -6.22 -0.33
CA PRO A 131 8.69 -6.39 0.42
C PRO A 131 9.85 -5.67 -0.31
N PHE A 132 10.81 -5.21 0.45
CA PHE A 132 12.01 -4.58 -0.12
C PHE A 132 12.84 -5.60 -0.90
N ARG A 133 12.93 -6.84 -0.38
CA ARG A 133 13.66 -7.93 -1.01
C ARG A 133 12.71 -8.85 -1.75
N ARG A 134 13.02 -9.11 -3.01
CA ARG A 134 12.20 -9.98 -3.87
C ARG A 134 12.08 -11.42 -3.35
N ASN A 135 13.11 -11.94 -2.71
CA ASN A 135 13.12 -13.30 -2.12
C ASN A 135 12.12 -13.45 -0.94
N GLU A 136 11.61 -12.35 -0.39
CA GLU A 136 10.62 -12.39 0.68
C GLU A 136 9.19 -12.53 0.14
N LEU A 137 8.97 -12.37 -1.18
CA LEU A 137 7.64 -12.47 -1.79
C LEU A 137 7.00 -13.85 -1.62
N ASP A 138 7.78 -14.93 -1.76
CA ASP A 138 7.27 -16.29 -1.62
C ASP A 138 6.83 -16.57 -0.19
N LYS A 139 7.63 -16.11 0.79
CA LYS A 139 7.29 -16.22 2.20
C LYS A 139 6.02 -15.43 2.53
N LEU A 140 5.94 -14.19 2.06
CA LEU A 140 4.79 -13.32 2.29
C LEU A 140 3.52 -13.89 1.65
N GLU A 141 3.62 -14.38 0.43
CA GLU A 141 2.48 -15.02 -0.25
C GLU A 141 2.00 -16.24 0.53
N ALA A 142 2.92 -17.12 0.95
CA ALA A 142 2.60 -18.31 1.73
C ALA A 142 1.92 -17.92 3.06
N GLU A 143 2.40 -16.90 3.75
CA GLU A 143 1.83 -16.39 4.99
C GLU A 143 0.40 -15.86 4.78
N VAL A 144 0.17 -15.05 3.74
CA VAL A 144 -1.16 -14.56 3.36
C VAL A 144 -2.10 -15.72 3.05
N MET A 145 -1.66 -16.69 2.24
CA MET A 145 -2.48 -17.86 1.88
C MET A 145 -2.81 -18.73 3.08
N GLN A 146 -1.85 -18.94 3.98
CA GLN A 146 -2.07 -19.69 5.21
C GLN A 146 -3.14 -19.05 6.09
N VAL A 147 -3.09 -17.73 6.26
CA VAL A 147 -4.06 -16.98 7.06
C VAL A 147 -5.45 -17.04 6.43
N LEU A 148 -5.55 -16.79 5.11
CA LEU A 148 -6.83 -16.83 4.39
C LEU A 148 -7.49 -18.23 4.46
N SER A 149 -6.70 -19.29 4.31
CA SER A 149 -7.20 -20.68 4.43
C SER A 149 -7.62 -21.03 5.85
N ALA A 150 -6.91 -20.54 6.88
CA ALA A 150 -7.28 -20.73 8.28
C ALA A 150 -8.67 -20.14 8.60
N HIS A 151 -9.04 -19.04 7.92
CA HIS A 151 -10.37 -18.43 8.04
C HIS A 151 -11.40 -19.01 7.08
N ARG A 152 -11.08 -20.11 6.35
CA ARG A 152 -11.97 -20.82 5.40
C ARG A 152 -12.53 -19.92 4.29
N LEU A 153 -11.78 -18.91 3.89
CA LEU A 153 -12.16 -18.02 2.80
C LEU A 153 -11.89 -18.70 1.45
N LYS A 154 -12.80 -18.48 0.50
CA LYS A 154 -12.58 -18.91 -0.88
C LYS A 154 -11.54 -18.02 -1.51
N VAL A 155 -10.38 -18.59 -1.87
CA VAL A 155 -9.24 -17.84 -2.42
C VAL A 155 -9.00 -18.23 -3.87
N GLU A 156 -8.98 -17.24 -4.75
CA GLU A 156 -8.51 -17.36 -6.14
C GLU A 156 -7.07 -16.83 -6.20
N LYS A 157 -6.14 -17.69 -6.59
CA LYS A 157 -4.74 -17.30 -6.83
C LYS A 157 -4.54 -16.97 -8.29
N VAL A 158 -4.00 -15.79 -8.61
CA VAL A 158 -3.65 -15.35 -9.96
C VAL A 158 -2.20 -14.93 -10.00
N GLU A 159 -1.43 -15.58 -10.85
CA GLU A 159 -0.04 -15.20 -11.12
C GLU A 159 0.00 -14.37 -12.42
N LYS A 160 0.54 -13.16 -12.32
CA LYS A 160 0.83 -12.34 -13.49
C LYS A 160 2.28 -12.59 -13.89
N LYS A 161 2.47 -13.27 -15.00
CA LYS A 161 3.80 -13.45 -15.61
C LYS A 161 4.42 -12.12 -16.04
#